data_4e521af170b9376f5b460c1dea735003
#
_entry.id   4e521af170b9376f5b460c1dea735003
#
_cell.length_a   1.000
_cell.length_b   1.000
_cell.length_c   1.000
_cell.angle_alpha   90.00
_cell.angle_beta   90.00
_cell.angle_gamma   90.00
#
_symmetry.space_group_name_H-M   'P 1'
#
loop_
_entity.id
_entity.type
_entity.pdbx_description
1 polymer ?
#
loop_
_entity_poly.entity_id
_entity_poly.type
_entity_poly.pdbx_seq_one_letter_code
_entity_poly.pdbx_strand_id
1 'polypeptide(L)'
;MKVSVILPAAGLGTRMGREKSGISRKQFMLLEGAPILVHTIRKFTRCPSFSEIVVALRGEDLEWGRGLVHQANLTKPVRFVEGGDSRQQSVENALASLTPDTGLVAVHDAVRPFIDSELVERVIAEATKTGAAIVGIVPVDTVKRVHKNKIRDTLPRENLVLAQTPQVFRFDLLKRAFESARRDGFTGTDESSLVERLEEVEVSVVQGSDRNIKITKPSDMDLARLFLAEEMAARPAS
;
A
#
# COMPACT_ATOMS: atom_id res chain seq x y z
N MET A 1 -16.30 -3.28 -14.20
CA MET A 1 -15.24 -4.22 -13.75
C MET A 1 -15.06 -4.01 -12.26
N LYS A 2 -15.03 -5.09 -11.46
CA LYS A 2 -14.85 -5.02 -10.01
C LYS A 2 -13.38 -4.73 -9.69
N VAL A 3 -13.12 -3.73 -8.83
CA VAL A 3 -11.78 -3.39 -8.34
C VAL A 3 -11.77 -3.57 -6.83
N SER A 4 -10.83 -4.37 -6.33
CA SER A 4 -10.63 -4.59 -4.89
C SER A 4 -9.31 -3.97 -4.45
N VAL A 5 -9.24 -3.46 -3.21
CA VAL A 5 -7.97 -3.02 -2.63
C VAL A 5 -7.56 -3.91 -1.46
N ILE A 6 -6.29 -4.29 -1.42
CA ILE A 6 -5.65 -5.03 -0.34
C ILE A 6 -4.74 -4.08 0.44
N LEU A 7 -4.93 -4.04 1.76
CA LEU A 7 -4.09 -3.29 2.69
C LEU A 7 -3.33 -4.25 3.60
N PRO A 8 -2.06 -4.59 3.31
CA PRO A 8 -1.25 -5.41 4.20
C PRO A 8 -0.89 -4.64 5.47
N ALA A 9 -1.39 -5.10 6.60
CA ALA A 9 -1.26 -4.46 7.91
C ALA A 9 -0.81 -5.42 9.03
N ALA A 10 -0.32 -6.63 8.70
CA ALA A 10 0.15 -7.63 9.68
C ALA A 10 1.60 -7.41 10.17
N GLY A 11 2.32 -6.42 9.63
CA GLY A 11 3.72 -6.17 9.96
C GLY A 11 3.94 -5.66 11.40
N LEU A 12 5.01 -6.12 12.04
CA LEU A 12 5.37 -5.77 13.43
C LEU A 12 5.86 -4.32 13.63
N GLY A 13 6.21 -3.61 12.57
CA GLY A 13 6.59 -2.20 12.65
C GLY A 13 7.90 -1.90 13.39
N THR A 14 8.84 -2.84 13.45
CA THR A 14 10.08 -2.81 14.26
C THR A 14 10.94 -1.54 14.14
N ARG A 15 10.82 -0.81 13.03
CA ARG A 15 11.56 0.44 12.76
C ARG A 15 11.08 1.68 13.52
N MET A 16 9.87 1.63 14.11
CA MET A 16 9.29 2.76 14.87
C MET A 16 9.74 2.82 16.34
N GLY A 17 10.53 1.83 16.81
CA GLY A 17 10.88 1.70 18.22
C GLY A 17 9.77 1.07 19.06
N ARG A 18 10.06 0.82 20.35
CA ARG A 18 9.06 0.33 21.30
C ARG A 18 8.42 1.53 22.00
N GLU A 19 7.12 1.73 21.84
CA GLU A 19 6.38 2.63 22.73
C GLU A 19 6.29 2.07 24.15
N LYS A 20 6.24 2.98 25.16
CA LYS A 20 6.07 2.60 26.58
C LYS A 20 4.77 1.84 26.87
N SER A 21 3.81 1.87 25.96
CA SER A 21 2.48 1.18 26.04
C SER A 21 2.51 -0.28 25.59
N GLY A 22 3.64 -0.81 25.10
CA GLY A 22 3.77 -2.21 24.68
C GLY A 22 3.24 -2.56 23.30
N ILE A 23 2.40 -1.74 22.65
CA ILE A 23 1.84 -1.97 21.31
C ILE A 23 2.54 -1.05 20.31
N SER A 24 3.67 -1.53 19.79
CA SER A 24 4.52 -0.76 18.85
C SER A 24 4.24 -1.08 17.38
N ARG A 25 2.98 -1.25 16.99
CA ARG A 25 2.62 -1.50 15.59
C ARG A 25 2.24 -0.18 14.95
N LYS A 26 3.09 0.30 14.04
CA LYS A 26 2.95 1.61 13.40
C LYS A 26 1.59 1.88 12.76
N GLN A 27 0.94 0.85 12.20
CA GLN A 27 -0.38 0.98 11.59
C GLN A 27 -1.49 1.31 12.59
N PHE A 28 -1.26 1.06 13.89
CA PHE A 28 -2.19 1.32 14.99
C PHE A 28 -1.85 2.60 15.77
N MET A 29 -0.70 3.23 15.49
CA MET A 29 -0.35 4.51 16.07
C MET A 29 -1.39 5.57 15.73
N LEU A 30 -1.71 6.41 16.70
CA LEU A 30 -2.71 7.46 16.53
C LEU A 30 -2.13 8.67 15.78
N LEU A 31 -2.82 9.08 14.75
CA LEU A 31 -2.65 10.33 14.06
C LEU A 31 -3.93 11.15 14.27
N GLU A 32 -3.85 12.23 15.07
CA GLU A 32 -4.98 13.08 15.43
C GLU A 32 -6.23 12.26 15.87
N GLY A 33 -6.04 11.39 16.86
CA GLY A 33 -7.12 10.64 17.51
C GLY A 33 -7.60 9.39 16.78
N ALA A 34 -7.12 9.09 15.56
CA ALA A 34 -7.47 7.87 14.84
C ALA A 34 -6.22 7.09 14.41
N PRO A 35 -6.25 5.74 14.40
CA PRO A 35 -5.13 4.94 13.90
C PRO A 35 -4.77 5.27 12.44
N ILE A 36 -3.49 5.23 12.09
CA ILE A 36 -3.01 5.47 10.71
C ILE A 36 -3.74 4.57 9.71
N LEU A 37 -3.97 3.30 10.08
CA LEU A 37 -4.74 2.36 9.26
C LEU A 37 -6.14 2.90 8.93
N VAL A 38 -6.84 3.52 9.89
CA VAL A 38 -8.19 4.07 9.67
C VAL A 38 -8.15 5.24 8.69
N HIS A 39 -7.13 6.11 8.79
CA HIS A 39 -6.95 7.19 7.81
C HIS A 39 -6.75 6.62 6.41
N THR A 40 -5.92 5.58 6.26
CA THR A 40 -5.71 4.91 4.97
C THR A 40 -7.00 4.28 4.45
N ILE A 41 -7.73 3.52 5.27
CA ILE A 41 -9.01 2.90 4.88
C ILE A 41 -10.00 3.96 4.39
N ARG A 42 -10.13 5.10 5.09
CA ARG A 42 -11.03 6.21 4.70
C ARG A 42 -10.76 6.76 3.31
N LYS A 43 -9.49 6.77 2.84
CA LYS A 43 -9.17 7.20 1.47
C LYS A 43 -9.83 6.28 0.44
N PHE A 44 -9.74 4.97 0.65
CA PHE A 44 -10.29 3.97 -0.28
C PHE A 44 -11.81 3.83 -0.17
N THR A 45 -12.41 4.01 1.02
CA THR A 45 -13.88 4.00 1.13
C THR A 45 -14.53 5.15 0.37
N ARG A 46 -13.84 6.28 0.22
CA ARG A 46 -14.32 7.45 -0.53
C ARG A 46 -14.05 7.37 -2.04
N CYS A 47 -13.16 6.50 -2.50
CA CYS A 47 -12.86 6.34 -3.92
C CYS A 47 -13.95 5.48 -4.59
N PRO A 48 -14.67 5.99 -5.64
CA PRO A 48 -15.79 5.31 -6.24
C PRO A 48 -15.44 3.97 -6.88
N SER A 49 -14.25 3.84 -7.45
CA SER A 49 -13.81 2.68 -8.22
C SER A 49 -13.70 1.39 -7.41
N PHE A 50 -13.47 1.47 -6.10
CA PHE A 50 -13.37 0.27 -5.29
C PHE A 50 -14.72 -0.27 -4.85
N SER A 51 -14.93 -1.58 -5.05
CA SER A 51 -16.11 -2.32 -4.58
C SER A 51 -15.94 -2.91 -3.19
N GLU A 52 -14.70 -3.24 -2.80
CA GLU A 52 -14.38 -3.78 -1.47
C GLU A 52 -12.96 -3.41 -1.05
N ILE A 53 -12.74 -3.44 0.27
CA ILE A 53 -11.45 -3.23 0.90
C ILE A 53 -11.14 -4.46 1.76
N VAL A 54 -9.99 -5.08 1.52
CA VAL A 54 -9.51 -6.23 2.30
C VAL A 54 -8.27 -5.82 3.08
N VAL A 55 -8.32 -5.96 4.40
CA VAL A 55 -7.21 -5.62 5.28
C VAL A 55 -6.63 -6.91 5.87
N ALA A 56 -5.35 -7.17 5.62
CA ALA A 56 -4.65 -8.31 6.21
C ALA A 56 -4.02 -7.91 7.54
N LEU A 57 -4.53 -8.46 8.64
CA LEU A 57 -4.05 -8.26 10.01
C LEU A 57 -3.46 -9.55 10.57
N ARG A 58 -2.74 -9.48 11.66
CA ARG A 58 -2.39 -10.66 12.44
C ARG A 58 -3.66 -11.24 13.08
N GLY A 59 -3.68 -12.55 13.30
CA GLY A 59 -4.83 -13.23 13.89
C GLY A 59 -5.31 -12.57 15.20
N GLU A 60 -4.36 -12.22 16.08
CA GLU A 60 -4.63 -11.53 17.36
C GLU A 60 -5.24 -10.12 17.24
N ASP A 61 -5.12 -9.48 16.07
CA ASP A 61 -5.62 -8.11 15.83
C ASP A 61 -6.95 -8.07 15.07
N LEU A 62 -7.45 -9.20 14.60
CA LEU A 62 -8.65 -9.25 13.75
C LEU A 62 -9.89 -8.70 14.46
N GLU A 63 -10.07 -9.05 15.72
CA GLU A 63 -11.24 -8.59 16.50
C GLU A 63 -11.17 -7.09 16.78
N TRP A 64 -10.00 -6.60 17.17
CA TRP A 64 -9.74 -5.18 17.33
C TRP A 64 -9.99 -4.40 16.02
N GLY A 65 -9.51 -4.92 14.88
CA GLY A 65 -9.72 -4.32 13.57
C GLY A 65 -11.20 -4.20 13.21
N ARG A 66 -12.01 -5.23 13.48
CA ARG A 66 -13.46 -5.20 13.27
C ARG A 66 -14.13 -4.12 14.14
N GLY A 67 -13.73 -4.02 15.40
CA GLY A 67 -14.23 -2.97 16.31
C GLY A 67 -13.93 -1.56 15.81
N LEU A 68 -12.71 -1.33 15.30
CA LEU A 68 -12.32 -0.03 14.73
C LEU A 68 -13.18 0.39 13.53
N VAL A 69 -13.44 -0.53 12.61
CA VAL A 69 -14.21 -0.24 11.40
C VAL A 69 -15.66 0.05 11.75
N HIS A 70 -16.23 -0.66 12.71
CA HIS A 70 -17.59 -0.40 13.20
C HIS A 70 -17.71 1.02 13.77
N GLN A 71 -16.72 1.47 14.55
CA GLN A 71 -16.70 2.82 15.12
C GLN A 71 -16.42 3.91 14.08
N ALA A 72 -15.72 3.60 13.00
CA ALA A 72 -15.27 4.58 12.01
C ALA A 72 -16.35 5.02 11.02
N ASN A 73 -17.55 4.41 11.04
CA ASN A 73 -18.71 4.69 10.18
C ASN A 73 -18.32 4.83 8.69
N LEU A 74 -17.72 3.77 8.15
CA LEU A 74 -17.19 3.75 6.80
C LEU A 74 -18.29 3.57 5.75
N THR A 75 -18.11 4.19 4.59
CA THR A 75 -19.12 4.19 3.50
C THR A 75 -19.10 2.93 2.64
N LYS A 76 -18.09 2.08 2.79
CA LYS A 76 -17.94 0.83 2.02
C LYS A 76 -17.59 -0.34 2.92
N PRO A 77 -17.91 -1.57 2.50
CA PRO A 77 -17.52 -2.78 3.23
C PRO A 77 -15.99 -2.89 3.38
N VAL A 78 -15.56 -3.18 4.61
CA VAL A 78 -14.16 -3.52 4.90
C VAL A 78 -14.14 -4.91 5.50
N ARG A 79 -13.37 -5.80 4.88
CA ARG A 79 -13.21 -7.18 5.30
C ARG A 79 -11.81 -7.40 5.83
N PHE A 80 -11.70 -8.15 6.92
CA PHE A 80 -10.43 -8.52 7.52
C PHE A 80 -10.10 -9.97 7.26
N VAL A 81 -8.85 -10.23 6.91
CA VAL A 81 -8.29 -11.57 6.74
C VAL A 81 -7.03 -11.71 7.58
N GLU A 82 -6.69 -12.93 7.92
CA GLU A 82 -5.44 -13.19 8.60
C GLU A 82 -4.28 -13.06 7.62
N GLY A 83 -3.31 -12.20 7.98
CA GLY A 83 -2.06 -12.05 7.25
C GLY A 83 -1.08 -13.19 7.54
N GLY A 84 0.07 -13.13 6.90
CA GLY A 84 1.15 -14.10 7.11
C GLY A 84 2.36 -13.49 7.81
N ASP A 85 3.44 -14.27 7.87
CA ASP A 85 4.70 -13.89 8.53
C ASP A 85 5.49 -12.82 7.75
N SER A 86 5.18 -12.64 6.47
CA SER A 86 5.76 -11.63 5.61
C SER A 86 4.69 -10.72 5.00
N ARG A 87 5.12 -9.56 4.43
CA ARG A 87 4.24 -8.68 3.67
C ARG A 87 3.68 -9.41 2.44
N GLN A 88 4.53 -10.14 1.72
CA GLN A 88 4.14 -10.93 0.55
C GLN A 88 3.07 -11.96 0.91
N GLN A 89 3.28 -12.75 1.96
CA GLN A 89 2.32 -13.75 2.40
C GLN A 89 1.00 -13.11 2.86
N SER A 90 1.05 -11.95 3.53
CA SER A 90 -0.15 -11.22 3.93
C SER A 90 -0.99 -10.77 2.72
N VAL A 91 -0.34 -10.32 1.64
CA VAL A 91 -1.02 -9.97 0.40
C VAL A 91 -1.55 -11.23 -0.30
N GLU A 92 -0.79 -12.31 -0.34
CA GLU A 92 -1.22 -13.60 -0.91
C GLU A 92 -2.48 -14.14 -0.23
N ASN A 93 -2.51 -14.14 1.11
CA ASN A 93 -3.68 -14.55 1.89
C ASN A 93 -4.92 -13.69 1.57
N ALA A 94 -4.72 -12.37 1.48
CA ALA A 94 -5.81 -11.46 1.12
C ALA A 94 -6.28 -11.67 -0.33
N LEU A 95 -5.34 -11.88 -1.27
CA LEU A 95 -5.63 -12.16 -2.68
C LEU A 95 -6.44 -13.45 -2.85
N ALA A 96 -6.07 -14.49 -2.13
CA ALA A 96 -6.78 -15.78 -2.13
C ALA A 96 -8.21 -15.67 -1.58
N SER A 97 -8.52 -14.63 -0.80
CA SER A 97 -9.85 -14.38 -0.25
C SER A 97 -10.78 -13.60 -1.19
N LEU A 98 -10.25 -13.04 -2.28
CA LEU A 98 -11.05 -12.28 -3.26
C LEU A 98 -11.91 -13.21 -4.11
N THR A 99 -13.02 -12.68 -4.61
CA THR A 99 -13.93 -13.44 -5.47
C THR A 99 -13.39 -13.52 -6.90
N PRO A 100 -13.70 -14.62 -7.65
CA PRO A 100 -13.20 -14.82 -9.02
C PRO A 100 -13.64 -13.76 -10.03
N ASP A 101 -14.70 -13.01 -9.74
CA ASP A 101 -15.21 -11.91 -10.58
C ASP A 101 -14.41 -10.59 -10.40
N THR A 102 -13.43 -10.58 -9.54
CA THR A 102 -12.50 -9.44 -9.37
C THR A 102 -11.71 -9.23 -10.66
N GLY A 103 -11.80 -8.04 -11.23
CA GLY A 103 -11.06 -7.69 -12.46
C GLY A 103 -9.67 -7.12 -12.17
N LEU A 104 -9.59 -6.12 -11.29
CA LEU A 104 -8.35 -5.49 -10.86
C LEU A 104 -8.17 -5.59 -9.35
N VAL A 105 -6.91 -5.70 -8.94
CA VAL A 105 -6.50 -5.66 -7.53
C VAL A 105 -5.47 -4.56 -7.34
N ALA A 106 -5.75 -3.64 -6.42
CA ALA A 106 -4.81 -2.66 -5.92
C ALA A 106 -4.18 -3.18 -4.62
N VAL A 107 -2.87 -3.11 -4.49
CA VAL A 107 -2.18 -3.34 -3.21
C VAL A 107 -1.63 -2.01 -2.72
N HIS A 108 -2.01 -1.63 -1.49
CA HIS A 108 -1.58 -0.35 -0.95
C HIS A 108 -1.09 -0.48 0.49
N ASP A 109 0.03 0.15 0.80
CA ASP A 109 0.60 0.12 2.15
C ASP A 109 -0.36 0.76 3.17
N ALA A 110 -0.74 0.03 4.21
CA ALA A 110 -1.65 0.47 5.27
C ALA A 110 -1.20 1.73 6.04
N VAL A 111 0.04 2.14 5.83
CA VAL A 111 0.69 3.30 6.46
C VAL A 111 1.03 4.44 5.48
N ARG A 112 0.28 4.53 4.37
CA ARG A 112 0.29 5.68 3.44
C ARG A 112 -1.07 6.38 3.42
N PRO A 113 -1.40 7.14 4.47
CA PRO A 113 -2.75 7.71 4.61
C PRO A 113 -3.04 8.92 3.71
N PHE A 114 -2.06 9.40 2.93
CA PHE A 114 -2.18 10.65 2.14
C PHE A 114 -2.27 10.41 0.64
N ILE A 115 -2.64 9.20 0.22
CA ILE A 115 -2.93 8.95 -1.20
C ILE A 115 -4.10 9.81 -1.67
N ASP A 116 -3.96 10.42 -2.84
CA ASP A 116 -5.01 11.21 -3.46
C ASP A 116 -5.93 10.32 -4.32
N SER A 117 -7.23 10.61 -4.30
CA SER A 117 -8.24 9.88 -5.06
C SER A 117 -8.02 10.00 -6.57
N GLU A 118 -7.60 11.16 -7.08
CA GLU A 118 -7.31 11.35 -8.50
C GLU A 118 -6.13 10.48 -8.94
N LEU A 119 -5.08 10.39 -8.11
CA LEU A 119 -3.94 9.51 -8.37
C LEU A 119 -4.36 8.04 -8.40
N VAL A 120 -5.25 7.64 -7.49
CA VAL A 120 -5.83 6.28 -7.45
C VAL A 120 -6.57 5.98 -8.76
N GLU A 121 -7.43 6.88 -9.22
CA GLU A 121 -8.18 6.70 -10.48
C GLU A 121 -7.24 6.63 -11.69
N ARG A 122 -6.17 7.43 -11.73
CA ARG A 122 -5.18 7.39 -12.81
C ARG A 122 -4.46 6.04 -12.88
N VAL A 123 -4.03 5.48 -11.74
CA VAL A 123 -3.33 4.19 -11.74
C VAL A 123 -4.27 3.03 -12.07
N ILE A 124 -5.54 3.08 -11.67
CA ILE A 124 -6.57 2.11 -12.07
C ILE A 124 -6.81 2.18 -13.58
N ALA A 125 -6.95 3.38 -14.13
CA ALA A 125 -7.16 3.57 -15.56
C ALA A 125 -5.97 3.04 -16.38
N GLU A 126 -4.74 3.25 -15.92
CA GLU A 126 -3.55 2.74 -16.59
C GLU A 126 -3.48 1.21 -16.52
N ALA A 127 -3.69 0.62 -15.34
CA ALA A 127 -3.72 -0.84 -15.18
C ALA A 127 -4.85 -1.51 -15.98
N THR A 128 -5.97 -0.79 -16.20
CA THR A 128 -7.05 -1.28 -17.08
C THR A 128 -6.58 -1.45 -18.51
N LYS A 129 -5.71 -0.56 -19.00
CA LYS A 129 -5.18 -0.59 -20.37
C LYS A 129 -4.03 -1.61 -20.52
N THR A 130 -3.08 -1.61 -19.57
CA THR A 130 -1.81 -2.32 -19.68
C THR A 130 -1.77 -3.65 -18.93
N GLY A 131 -2.70 -3.85 -18.00
CA GLY A 131 -2.73 -5.04 -17.13
C GLY A 131 -1.96 -4.88 -15.82
N ALA A 132 -1.01 -3.94 -15.75
CA ALA A 132 -0.18 -3.69 -14.57
C ALA A 132 0.30 -2.24 -14.52
N ALA A 133 0.08 -1.55 -13.39
CA ALA A 133 0.58 -0.19 -13.19
C ALA A 133 0.89 0.07 -11.71
N ILE A 134 1.93 0.85 -11.46
CA ILE A 134 2.31 1.28 -10.11
C ILE A 134 2.40 2.79 -10.02
N VAL A 135 2.23 3.32 -8.82
CA VAL A 135 2.56 4.71 -8.50
C VAL A 135 4.05 4.80 -8.16
N GLY A 136 4.73 5.82 -8.68
CA GLY A 136 6.13 6.04 -8.37
C GLY A 136 6.57 7.49 -8.58
N ILE A 137 7.68 7.87 -7.97
CA ILE A 137 8.30 9.20 -8.12
C ILE A 137 9.75 9.08 -8.58
N VAL A 138 10.21 10.01 -9.40
CA VAL A 138 11.61 10.10 -9.79
C VAL A 138 12.43 10.61 -8.58
N PRO A 139 13.58 10.01 -8.25
CA PRO A 139 14.44 10.50 -7.18
C PRO A 139 14.89 11.94 -7.41
N VAL A 140 14.80 12.79 -6.38
CA VAL A 140 15.31 14.18 -6.45
C VAL A 140 16.83 14.19 -6.29
N ASP A 141 17.35 13.39 -5.37
CA ASP A 141 18.77 13.30 -5.09
C ASP A 141 19.53 12.46 -6.12
N THR A 142 20.84 12.69 -6.22
CA THR A 142 21.73 11.86 -7.03
C THR A 142 21.80 10.44 -6.45
N VAL A 143 21.47 9.44 -7.26
CA VAL A 143 21.50 8.03 -6.86
C VAL A 143 22.85 7.41 -7.17
N LYS A 144 23.48 6.81 -6.15
CA LYS A 144 24.77 6.12 -6.25
C LYS A 144 24.60 4.63 -6.00
N ARG A 145 25.21 3.80 -6.85
CA ARG A 145 25.40 2.38 -6.54
C ARG A 145 26.61 2.21 -5.63
N VAL A 146 26.43 1.48 -4.53
CA VAL A 146 27.46 1.30 -3.50
C VAL A 146 27.76 -0.18 -3.30
N HIS A 147 29.03 -0.52 -3.13
CA HIS A 147 29.47 -1.84 -2.67
C HIS A 147 30.54 -1.67 -1.57
N LYS A 148 30.38 -2.36 -0.44
CA LYS A 148 31.28 -2.27 0.74
C LYS A 148 31.60 -0.81 1.13
N ASN A 149 30.57 0.03 1.24
CA ASN A 149 30.64 1.46 1.57
C ASN A 149 31.47 2.34 0.60
N LYS A 150 31.73 1.84 -0.62
CA LYS A 150 32.41 2.61 -1.67
C LYS A 150 31.48 2.81 -2.85
N ILE A 151 31.44 4.03 -3.38
CA ILE A 151 30.68 4.34 -4.60
C ILE A 151 31.29 3.57 -5.76
N ARG A 152 30.45 2.92 -6.56
CA ARG A 152 30.81 2.23 -7.81
C ARG A 152 30.50 3.08 -9.00
N ASP A 153 29.29 3.59 -9.07
CA ASP A 153 28.82 4.43 -10.17
C ASP A 153 27.68 5.36 -9.74
N THR A 154 27.34 6.29 -10.62
CA THR A 154 26.17 7.16 -10.50
C THR A 154 25.13 6.65 -11.48
N LEU A 155 23.91 6.41 -10.97
CA LEU A 155 22.80 5.96 -11.80
C LEU A 155 22.06 7.17 -12.39
N PRO A 156 21.73 7.16 -13.70
CA PRO A 156 20.88 8.18 -14.31
C PRO A 156 19.50 8.17 -13.64
N ARG A 157 19.19 9.20 -12.84
CA ARG A 157 17.95 9.23 -12.04
C ARG A 157 16.69 9.32 -12.90
N GLU A 158 16.79 9.83 -14.13
CA GLU A 158 15.71 9.88 -15.11
C GLU A 158 15.19 8.50 -15.53
N ASN A 159 16.00 7.46 -15.33
CA ASN A 159 15.64 6.06 -15.58
C ASN A 159 15.27 5.31 -14.28
N LEU A 160 15.11 6.01 -13.17
CA LEU A 160 14.85 5.42 -11.87
C LEU A 160 13.53 5.92 -11.30
N VAL A 161 12.83 5.02 -10.63
CA VAL A 161 11.59 5.32 -9.91
C VAL A 161 11.67 4.77 -8.49
N LEU A 162 11.30 5.60 -7.53
CA LEU A 162 11.02 5.14 -6.17
C LEU A 162 9.57 4.66 -6.15
N ALA A 163 9.40 3.33 -6.12
CA ALA A 163 8.09 2.71 -6.15
C ALA A 163 7.26 3.10 -4.91
N GLN A 164 6.08 3.56 -5.17
CA GLN A 164 5.05 3.82 -4.17
C GLN A 164 3.90 2.82 -4.34
N THR A 165 2.85 2.97 -3.55
CA THR A 165 1.58 2.28 -3.71
C THR A 165 0.44 3.31 -3.82
N PRO A 166 -0.71 2.98 -4.46
CA PRO A 166 -1.12 1.64 -4.87
C PRO A 166 -0.35 1.09 -6.06
N GLN A 167 -0.20 -0.23 -6.08
CA GLN A 167 0.22 -1.02 -7.23
C GLN A 167 -0.99 -1.79 -7.70
N VAL A 168 -1.38 -1.66 -8.96
CA VAL A 168 -2.65 -2.17 -9.50
C VAL A 168 -2.38 -3.15 -10.63
N PHE A 169 -3.01 -4.31 -10.55
CA PHE A 169 -2.81 -5.41 -11.49
C PHE A 169 -4.14 -6.07 -11.85
N ARG A 170 -4.20 -6.72 -13.01
CA ARG A 170 -5.25 -7.70 -13.26
C ARG A 170 -5.17 -8.83 -12.23
N PHE A 171 -6.32 -9.24 -11.74
CA PHE A 171 -6.42 -10.27 -10.69
C PHE A 171 -5.73 -11.58 -11.10
N ASP A 172 -6.00 -12.06 -12.32
CA ASP A 172 -5.43 -13.29 -12.85
C ASP A 172 -3.89 -13.21 -12.99
N LEU A 173 -3.36 -12.07 -13.44
CA LEU A 173 -1.93 -11.81 -13.58
C LEU A 173 -1.24 -11.83 -12.22
N LEU A 174 -1.78 -11.08 -11.24
CA LEU A 174 -1.20 -11.02 -9.90
C LEU A 174 -1.23 -12.40 -9.23
N LYS A 175 -2.31 -13.14 -9.39
CA LYS A 175 -2.43 -14.51 -8.85
C LYS A 175 -1.34 -15.43 -9.41
N ARG A 176 -1.11 -15.44 -10.73
CA ARG A 176 -0.02 -16.22 -11.35
C ARG A 176 1.35 -15.78 -10.86
N ALA A 177 1.55 -14.47 -10.64
CA ALA A 177 2.82 -13.95 -10.13
C ALA A 177 3.14 -14.50 -8.72
N PHE A 178 2.15 -14.54 -7.82
CA PHE A 178 2.30 -15.14 -6.50
C PHE A 178 2.52 -16.65 -6.57
N GLU A 179 1.79 -17.37 -7.41
CA GLU A 179 1.95 -18.81 -7.62
C GLU A 179 3.36 -19.16 -8.14
N SER A 180 3.87 -18.38 -9.10
CA SER A 180 5.24 -18.54 -9.60
C SER A 180 6.28 -18.25 -8.52
N ALA A 181 6.14 -17.14 -7.81
CA ALA A 181 7.06 -16.77 -6.72
C ALA A 181 7.11 -17.85 -5.62
N ARG A 182 5.96 -18.42 -5.24
CA ARG A 182 5.88 -19.50 -4.25
C ARG A 182 6.57 -20.77 -4.75
N ARG A 183 6.33 -21.17 -6.00
CA ARG A 183 6.97 -22.34 -6.61
C ARG A 183 8.48 -22.21 -6.63
N ASP A 184 8.99 -21.02 -6.93
CA ASP A 184 10.42 -20.74 -7.12
C ASP A 184 11.11 -20.32 -5.79
N GLY A 185 10.37 -20.24 -4.67
CA GLY A 185 10.90 -19.76 -3.39
C GLY A 185 11.34 -18.28 -3.42
N PHE A 186 10.79 -17.47 -4.33
CA PHE A 186 11.17 -16.07 -4.50
C PHE A 186 10.41 -15.16 -3.55
N THR A 187 11.13 -14.24 -2.92
CA THR A 187 10.57 -13.18 -2.11
C THR A 187 10.83 -11.82 -2.78
N GLY A 188 9.76 -11.19 -3.23
CA GLY A 188 9.80 -9.84 -3.81
C GLY A 188 9.81 -8.75 -2.75
N THR A 189 10.23 -7.55 -3.13
CA THR A 189 10.14 -6.36 -2.27
C THR A 189 8.75 -5.71 -2.32
N ASP A 190 8.04 -5.90 -3.44
CA ASP A 190 6.69 -5.42 -3.71
C ASP A 190 6.01 -6.35 -4.75
N GLU A 191 4.77 -6.03 -5.14
CA GLU A 191 4.00 -6.84 -6.07
C GLU A 191 4.50 -6.69 -7.51
N SER A 192 5.01 -5.51 -7.89
CA SER A 192 5.54 -5.30 -9.24
C SER A 192 6.71 -6.24 -9.51
N SER A 193 7.61 -6.44 -8.54
CA SER A 193 8.75 -7.36 -8.68
C SER A 193 8.35 -8.83 -8.89
N LEU A 194 7.15 -9.23 -8.46
CA LEU A 194 6.60 -10.55 -8.75
C LEU A 194 6.07 -10.63 -10.18
N VAL A 195 5.36 -9.59 -10.62
CA VAL A 195 4.76 -9.51 -11.95
C VAL A 195 5.82 -9.38 -13.04
N GLU A 196 6.85 -8.57 -12.81
CA GLU A 196 8.01 -8.42 -13.71
C GLU A 196 8.67 -9.77 -14.05
N ARG A 197 8.74 -10.69 -13.09
CA ARG A 197 9.32 -12.03 -13.29
C ARG A 197 8.53 -12.94 -14.23
N LEU A 198 7.25 -12.65 -14.49
CA LEU A 198 6.46 -13.41 -15.46
C LEU A 198 6.81 -13.06 -16.90
N GLU A 199 7.39 -11.87 -17.14
CA GLU A 199 7.73 -11.36 -18.47
C GLU A 199 6.53 -11.34 -19.45
N GLU A 200 5.30 -11.32 -18.90
CA GLU A 200 4.05 -11.34 -19.68
C GLU A 200 3.57 -9.92 -20.06
N VAL A 201 3.86 -8.94 -19.22
CA VAL A 201 3.45 -7.54 -19.39
C VAL A 201 4.51 -6.60 -18.84
N GLU A 202 4.63 -5.43 -19.45
CA GLU A 202 5.42 -4.33 -18.88
C GLU A 202 4.60 -3.62 -17.80
N VAL A 203 5.22 -3.38 -16.63
CA VAL A 203 4.56 -2.66 -15.54
C VAL A 203 4.67 -1.16 -15.79
N SER A 204 3.55 -0.51 -16.04
CA SER A 204 3.48 0.94 -16.27
C SER A 204 3.72 1.71 -14.97
N VAL A 205 4.36 2.89 -15.08
CA VAL A 205 4.57 3.80 -13.95
C VAL A 205 3.69 5.04 -14.13
N VAL A 206 2.86 5.31 -13.11
CA VAL A 206 2.07 6.54 -13.02
C VAL A 206 2.76 7.50 -12.04
N GLN A 207 2.98 8.74 -12.47
CA GLN A 207 3.63 9.77 -11.66
C GLN A 207 2.89 9.97 -10.34
N GLY A 208 3.59 9.71 -9.24
CA GLY A 208 3.12 9.80 -7.87
C GLY A 208 3.24 11.20 -7.27
N SER A 209 3.18 11.25 -5.95
CA SER A 209 3.29 12.49 -5.18
C SER A 209 4.20 12.30 -3.98
N ASP A 210 5.00 13.32 -3.66
CA ASP A 210 5.80 13.37 -2.42
C ASP A 210 4.92 13.39 -1.16
N ARG A 211 3.66 13.80 -1.29
CA ARG A 211 2.69 13.73 -0.19
C ARG A 211 2.24 12.30 0.13
N ASN A 212 2.37 11.35 -0.80
CA ASN A 212 2.03 9.94 -0.58
C ASN A 212 3.14 9.22 0.23
N ILE A 213 3.52 9.82 1.37
CA ILE A 213 4.56 9.30 2.25
C ILE A 213 4.17 7.97 2.87
N LYS A 214 5.19 7.12 3.12
CA LYS A 214 5.08 5.91 3.93
C LYS A 214 5.56 6.22 5.35
N ILE A 215 4.66 6.21 6.32
CA ILE A 215 5.02 6.44 7.72
C ILE A 215 5.82 5.25 8.22
N THR A 216 7.14 5.45 8.47
CA THR A 216 8.09 4.38 8.82
C THR A 216 8.97 4.70 10.01
N LYS A 217 9.17 5.97 10.34
CA LYS A 217 10.02 6.47 11.44
C LYS A 217 9.29 7.61 12.18
N PRO A 218 9.71 7.96 13.39
CA PRO A 218 9.04 9.00 14.19
C PRO A 218 8.92 10.36 13.50
N SER A 219 9.95 10.80 12.76
CA SER A 219 9.91 12.06 12.00
C SER A 219 8.83 12.10 10.91
N ASP A 220 8.38 10.94 10.41
CA ASP A 220 7.31 10.88 9.44
C ASP A 220 5.95 11.23 10.07
N MET A 221 5.81 11.06 11.40
CA MET A 221 4.60 11.43 12.13
C MET A 221 4.39 12.94 12.20
N ASP A 222 5.47 13.72 12.32
CA ASP A 222 5.38 15.19 12.35
C ASP A 222 4.93 15.71 10.99
N LEU A 223 5.49 15.17 9.91
CA LEU A 223 5.06 15.46 8.56
C LEU A 223 3.61 15.01 8.30
N ALA A 224 3.21 13.86 8.83
CA ALA A 224 1.85 13.35 8.72
C ALA A 224 0.84 14.27 9.43
N ARG A 225 1.17 14.82 10.61
CA ARG A 225 0.31 15.81 11.30
C ARG A 225 0.14 17.07 10.47
N LEU A 226 1.22 17.57 9.89
CA LEU A 226 1.17 18.75 9.01
C LEU A 226 0.23 18.50 7.81
N PHE A 227 0.41 17.38 7.10
CA PHE A 227 -0.43 17.05 5.95
C PHE A 227 -1.90 16.87 6.32
N LEU A 228 -2.18 16.24 7.46
CA LEU A 228 -3.56 16.08 7.92
C LEU A 228 -4.20 17.42 8.28
N ALA A 229 -3.47 18.32 8.93
CA ALA A 229 -3.96 19.67 9.26
C ALA A 229 -4.30 20.47 7.99
N GLU A 230 -3.46 20.39 6.95
CA GLU A 230 -3.72 21.02 5.65
C GLU A 230 -4.95 20.42 4.96
N GLU A 231 -5.11 19.08 4.98
CA GLU A 231 -6.31 18.43 4.43
C GLU A 231 -7.60 18.84 5.18
N MET A 232 -7.50 19.05 6.48
CA MET A 232 -8.65 19.52 7.28
C MET A 232 -8.99 20.97 6.98
N ALA A 233 -7.99 21.83 6.83
CA ALA A 233 -8.17 23.25 6.50
C ALA A 233 -8.72 23.46 5.06
N ALA A 234 -8.38 22.57 4.13
CA ALA A 234 -8.84 22.63 2.75
C ALA A 234 -10.29 22.11 2.55
N ARG A 235 -10.91 21.49 3.57
CA ARG A 235 -12.32 21.07 3.50
C ARG A 235 -13.23 22.28 3.65
N PRO A 236 -14.18 22.51 2.71
CA PRO A 236 -15.17 23.53 2.90
C PRO A 236 -15.95 23.25 4.20
N ALA A 237 -16.22 24.31 4.97
CA ALA A 237 -17.10 24.24 6.14
C ALA A 237 -18.45 23.68 5.68
N SER A 238 -18.84 22.53 6.21
CA SER A 238 -20.13 21.87 5.95
C SER A 238 -21.24 22.52 6.72
#